data_ba6925e4a83ee69083bcb987999b4e13
#
_entry.id   ba6925e4a83ee69083bcb987999b4e13
#
_cell.length_a   1.000
_cell.length_b   1.000
_cell.length_c   1.000
_cell.angle_alpha   90.00
_cell.angle_beta   90.00
_cell.angle_gamma   90.00
#
_symmetry.space_group_name_H-M   'P 1'
#
loop_
_entity.id
_entity.type
_entity.pdbx_description
1 polymer ?
#
loop_
_entity_poly.entity_id
_entity_poly.type
_entity_poly.pdbx_seq_one_letter_code
_entity_poly.pdbx_strand_id
1 'polypeptide(L)'
;MRRIGAWMMALLLCVVGTGCGRQLGGPISYEDFTGTYPVEGYVPSQEDLGRAPYSYAGAGPHFSVVLNVRQAREAERSVLIQGKWASAETMAQSGADFPERSEEYNALALKATEEAMALEEAEQIYLTELLVTHNGTEAEQFRYSVSDGGTLYLSGYAAGGEVWCRLANTPDGSYTEGLLLPFRQQYSMEICYGEEREEIALTLQEQAG
;
A
#
# COMPACT_ATOMS: atom_id res chain seq x y z
N MET A 1 -23.34 -22.13 -12.72
CA MET A 1 -22.13 -21.99 -11.90
C MET A 1 -20.97 -21.36 -12.73
N ARG A 2 -21.17 -20.19 -13.35
CA ARG A 2 -20.17 -19.57 -14.26
C ARG A 2 -19.91 -18.07 -13.98
N ARG A 3 -20.31 -17.55 -12.81
CA ARG A 3 -20.19 -16.11 -12.49
C ARG A 3 -19.31 -15.76 -11.29
N ILE A 4 -18.72 -16.73 -10.61
CA ILE A 4 -17.89 -16.48 -9.41
C ILE A 4 -16.43 -16.20 -9.81
N GLY A 5 -15.95 -16.75 -10.95
CA GLY A 5 -14.57 -16.58 -11.39
C GLY A 5 -14.18 -15.15 -11.84
N ALA A 6 -15.16 -14.36 -12.30
CA ALA A 6 -14.87 -13.03 -12.86
C ALA A 6 -14.57 -11.96 -11.78
N TRP A 7 -15.07 -12.13 -10.56
CA TRP A 7 -14.88 -11.17 -9.47
C TRP A 7 -13.56 -11.39 -8.71
N MET A 8 -13.06 -12.64 -8.65
CA MET A 8 -11.74 -12.92 -8.06
C MET A 8 -10.59 -12.37 -8.91
N MET A 9 -10.75 -12.39 -10.24
CA MET A 9 -9.73 -11.86 -11.14
C MET A 9 -9.55 -10.33 -11.03
N ALA A 10 -10.60 -9.60 -10.66
CA ALA A 10 -10.54 -8.16 -10.47
C ALA A 10 -9.79 -7.77 -9.17
N LEU A 11 -9.86 -8.59 -8.13
CA LEU A 11 -9.13 -8.35 -6.87
C LEU A 11 -7.64 -8.68 -6.99
N LEU A 12 -7.29 -9.67 -7.81
CA LEU A 12 -5.89 -10.06 -8.03
C LEU A 12 -5.11 -9.06 -8.88
N LEU A 13 -5.78 -8.33 -9.78
CA LEU A 13 -5.15 -7.29 -10.62
C LEU A 13 -4.74 -6.05 -9.83
N CYS A 14 -5.28 -5.83 -8.64
CA CYS A 14 -4.88 -4.71 -7.78
C CYS A 14 -3.58 -4.97 -6.99
N VAL A 15 -3.15 -6.23 -6.85
CA VAL A 15 -1.96 -6.59 -6.06
C VAL A 15 -0.69 -6.68 -6.93
N VAL A 16 -0.82 -6.86 -8.23
CA VAL A 16 0.32 -7.03 -9.17
C VAL A 16 0.70 -5.71 -9.87
N GLY A 17 0.11 -4.59 -9.48
CA GLY A 17 0.30 -3.27 -10.11
C GLY A 17 1.54 -2.48 -9.69
N THR A 18 2.52 -3.10 -9.04
CA THR A 18 3.82 -2.45 -8.84
C THR A 18 4.70 -2.70 -10.06
N GLY A 19 4.57 -1.85 -11.08
CA GLY A 19 5.59 -1.78 -12.11
C GLY A 19 5.17 -2.04 -13.55
N CYS A 20 4.12 -1.41 -14.02
CA CYS A 20 3.98 -1.16 -15.45
C CYS A 20 3.31 0.20 -15.65
N GLY A 21 4.13 1.19 -15.91
CA GLY A 21 3.69 2.52 -16.32
C GLY A 21 2.87 2.46 -17.60
N ARG A 22 1.56 2.22 -17.49
CA ARG A 22 0.63 2.63 -18.50
C ARG A 22 0.14 4.01 -18.12
N GLN A 23 0.63 5.00 -18.84
CA GLN A 23 0.05 6.33 -18.86
C GLN A 23 -1.45 6.20 -19.14
N LEU A 24 -2.26 6.30 -18.11
CA LEU A 24 -3.67 6.59 -18.27
C LEU A 24 -3.76 8.12 -18.31
N GLY A 25 -3.94 8.62 -19.52
CA GLY A 25 -4.23 9.96 -19.97
C GLY A 25 -4.24 11.08 -18.93
N GLY A 26 -3.08 11.66 -18.65
CA GLY A 26 -2.89 12.91 -17.93
C GLY A 26 -1.46 13.37 -18.11
N PRO A 27 -1.19 14.67 -18.10
CA PRO A 27 0.13 15.24 -18.37
C PRO A 27 1.19 14.94 -17.31
N ILE A 28 0.81 14.28 -16.19
CA ILE A 28 1.72 14.03 -15.06
C ILE A 28 2.31 12.63 -15.20
N SER A 29 3.60 12.54 -15.49
CA SER A 29 4.35 11.30 -15.52
C SER A 29 4.69 10.86 -14.08
N TYR A 30 4.99 9.59 -13.89
CA TYR A 30 5.49 9.07 -12.60
C TYR A 30 6.80 9.76 -12.16
N GLU A 31 7.56 10.27 -13.11
CA GLU A 31 8.81 11.02 -12.93
C GLU A 31 8.59 12.42 -12.32
N ASP A 32 7.34 12.94 -12.35
CA ASP A 32 6.98 14.21 -11.72
C ASP A 32 6.87 14.10 -10.19
N PHE A 33 6.83 12.89 -9.62
CA PHE A 33 7.02 12.68 -8.19
C PHE A 33 8.51 12.81 -7.87
N THR A 34 8.92 13.99 -7.46
CA THR A 34 10.28 14.27 -6.99
C THR A 34 10.51 13.66 -5.62
N GLY A 35 10.50 12.35 -5.53
CA GLY A 35 10.84 11.60 -4.33
C GLY A 35 11.95 10.60 -4.66
N THR A 36 12.86 10.41 -3.74
CA THR A 36 13.73 9.24 -3.76
C THR A 36 12.85 8.01 -3.54
N TYR A 37 12.91 7.06 -4.47
CA TYR A 37 12.33 5.74 -4.24
C TYR A 37 12.84 5.16 -2.92
N PRO A 38 12.05 4.31 -2.26
CA PRO A 38 12.49 3.65 -1.06
C PRO A 38 13.89 3.10 -1.27
N VAL A 39 14.79 3.47 -0.40
CA VAL A 39 16.15 2.93 -0.40
C VAL A 39 16.01 1.44 -0.13
N GLU A 40 16.50 0.62 -1.03
CA GLU A 40 16.54 -0.82 -0.85
C GLU A 40 17.17 -1.13 0.52
N GLY A 41 16.47 -1.89 1.37
CA GLY A 41 16.93 -2.21 2.71
C GLY A 41 16.61 -1.18 3.81
N TYR A 42 15.69 -0.22 3.56
CA TYR A 42 15.21 0.65 4.63
C TYR A 42 14.45 -0.17 5.69
N VAL A 43 14.98 -0.20 6.89
CA VAL A 43 14.35 -0.79 8.08
C VAL A 43 14.17 0.33 9.10
N PRO A 44 12.94 0.63 9.55
CA PRO A 44 12.71 1.64 10.57
C PRO A 44 13.35 1.22 11.89
N SER A 45 13.76 2.21 12.68
CA SER A 45 14.31 1.92 14.00
C SER A 45 13.27 1.29 14.92
N GLN A 46 13.69 0.39 15.79
CA GLN A 46 12.82 -0.18 16.83
C GLN A 46 12.24 0.90 17.75
N GLU A 47 12.96 2.00 17.97
CA GLU A 47 12.50 3.14 18.75
C GLU A 47 11.31 3.83 18.04
N ASP A 48 11.38 4.04 16.73
CA ASP A 48 10.29 4.64 15.96
C ASP A 48 9.03 3.79 16.01
N LEU A 49 9.19 2.46 15.85
CA LEU A 49 8.07 1.52 15.88
C LEU A 49 7.48 1.34 17.27
N GLY A 50 8.31 1.40 18.32
CA GLY A 50 7.87 1.32 19.72
C GLY A 50 6.91 2.43 20.13
N ARG A 51 6.79 3.49 19.32
CA ARG A 51 5.83 4.58 19.54
C ARG A 51 4.46 4.33 18.92
N ALA A 52 4.30 3.28 18.11
CA ALA A 52 2.99 2.94 17.54
C ALA A 52 1.99 2.52 18.65
N PRO A 53 0.69 2.85 18.52
CA PRO A 53 0.07 3.44 17.33
C PRO A 53 0.28 4.96 17.24
N TYR A 54 0.34 5.49 16.02
CA TYR A 54 0.32 6.92 15.75
C TYR A 54 -0.53 7.23 14.52
N SER A 55 -1.12 8.42 14.51
CA SER A 55 -2.05 8.87 13.49
C SER A 55 -1.67 10.26 13.01
N TYR A 56 -1.85 10.50 11.74
CA TYR A 56 -1.66 11.81 11.11
C TYR A 56 -2.93 12.20 10.38
N ALA A 57 -3.21 13.49 10.35
CA ALA A 57 -4.29 14.03 9.55
C ALA A 57 -3.85 15.34 8.90
N GLY A 58 -4.44 15.61 7.74
CA GLY A 58 -4.27 16.86 7.03
C GLY A 58 -5.45 17.10 6.10
N ALA A 59 -5.68 18.35 5.76
CA ALA A 59 -6.68 18.74 4.79
C ALA A 59 -6.18 19.91 3.97
N GLY A 60 -6.52 19.88 2.69
CA GLY A 60 -6.32 20.96 1.75
C GLY A 60 -7.65 21.39 1.14
N PRO A 61 -7.62 22.25 0.11
CA PRO A 61 -8.83 22.72 -0.57
C PRO A 61 -9.71 21.60 -1.13
N HIS A 62 -9.09 20.56 -1.69
CA HIS A 62 -9.81 19.52 -2.43
C HIS A 62 -9.74 18.13 -1.79
N PHE A 63 -8.79 17.89 -0.88
CA PHE A 63 -8.61 16.57 -0.28
C PHE A 63 -8.47 16.65 1.23
N SER A 64 -8.95 15.60 1.89
CA SER A 64 -8.71 15.32 3.31
C SER A 64 -8.01 13.98 3.43
N VAL A 65 -7.05 13.88 4.34
CA VAL A 65 -6.17 12.72 4.48
C VAL A 65 -6.09 12.29 5.94
N VAL A 66 -6.18 10.98 6.15
CA VAL A 66 -5.87 10.34 7.43
C VAL A 66 -4.88 9.20 7.15
N LEU A 67 -3.82 9.15 7.94
CA LEU A 67 -2.78 8.14 7.84
C LEU A 67 -2.52 7.56 9.23
N ASN A 68 -2.71 6.25 9.38
CA ASN A 68 -2.51 5.55 10.65
C ASN A 68 -1.39 4.52 10.50
N VAL A 69 -0.59 4.38 11.54
CA VAL A 69 0.38 3.28 11.69
C VAL A 69 0.14 2.59 13.02
N ARG A 70 -0.09 1.29 12.99
CA ARG A 70 -0.37 0.48 14.18
C ARG A 70 0.04 -0.97 14.00
N GLN A 71 0.15 -1.69 15.10
CA GLN A 71 0.27 -3.14 15.03
C GLN A 71 -1.02 -3.80 14.55
N ALA A 72 -0.87 -4.87 13.78
CA ALA A 72 -1.98 -5.74 13.43
C ALA A 72 -2.49 -6.48 14.67
N ARG A 73 -3.81 -6.60 14.78
CA ARG A 73 -4.44 -7.47 15.78
C ARG A 73 -4.28 -8.93 15.33
N GLU A 74 -4.38 -9.85 16.27
CA GLU A 74 -4.23 -11.29 15.97
C GLU A 74 -5.18 -11.78 14.86
N ALA A 75 -6.45 -11.32 14.88
CA ALA A 75 -7.39 -11.66 13.82
C ALA A 75 -6.98 -11.10 12.45
N GLU A 76 -6.42 -9.90 12.39
CA GLU A 76 -5.93 -9.29 11.15
C GLU A 76 -4.69 -10.01 10.65
N ARG A 77 -3.75 -10.35 11.55
CA ARG A 77 -2.59 -11.17 11.25
C ARG A 77 -3.00 -12.50 10.61
N SER A 78 -3.94 -13.21 11.24
CA SER A 78 -4.44 -14.48 10.72
C SER A 78 -5.04 -14.35 9.32
N VAL A 79 -5.80 -13.27 9.05
CA VAL A 79 -6.38 -12.99 7.73
C VAL A 79 -5.30 -12.72 6.68
N LEU A 80 -4.27 -11.96 7.03
CA LEU A 80 -3.13 -11.68 6.13
C LEU A 80 -2.41 -12.98 5.74
N ILE A 81 -2.04 -13.79 6.72
CA ILE A 81 -1.34 -15.06 6.51
C ILE A 81 -2.18 -16.01 5.64
N GLN A 82 -3.47 -16.20 6.01
CA GLN A 82 -4.38 -17.05 5.23
C GLN A 82 -4.57 -16.54 3.80
N GLY A 83 -4.63 -15.21 3.63
CA GLY A 83 -4.74 -14.60 2.30
C GLY A 83 -3.52 -14.92 1.41
N LYS A 84 -2.31 -14.91 1.96
CA LYS A 84 -1.09 -15.25 1.22
C LYS A 84 -1.02 -16.74 0.88
N TRP A 85 -1.39 -17.63 1.81
CA TRP A 85 -1.49 -19.08 1.52
C TRP A 85 -2.52 -19.36 0.44
N ALA A 86 -3.70 -18.75 0.49
CA ALA A 86 -4.73 -18.90 -0.53
C ALA A 86 -4.27 -18.37 -1.90
N SER A 87 -3.47 -17.29 -1.91
CA SER A 87 -2.85 -16.76 -3.13
C SER A 87 -1.86 -17.75 -3.73
N ALA A 88 -1.00 -18.34 -2.89
CA ALA A 88 -0.03 -19.35 -3.34
C ALA A 88 -0.73 -20.56 -3.97
N GLU A 89 -1.77 -21.08 -3.34
CA GLU A 89 -2.57 -22.20 -3.86
C GLU A 89 -3.24 -21.83 -5.19
N THR A 90 -3.84 -20.65 -5.28
CA THR A 90 -4.48 -20.16 -6.50
C THR A 90 -3.49 -20.04 -7.66
N MET A 91 -2.28 -19.52 -7.40
CA MET A 91 -1.24 -19.40 -8.43
C MET A 91 -0.72 -20.76 -8.87
N ALA A 92 -0.50 -21.69 -7.94
CA ALA A 92 -0.09 -23.05 -8.27
C ALA A 92 -1.13 -23.77 -9.14
N GLN A 93 -2.43 -23.63 -8.80
CA GLN A 93 -3.52 -24.18 -9.61
C GLN A 93 -3.57 -23.54 -11.01
N SER A 94 -3.39 -22.23 -11.10
CA SER A 94 -3.35 -21.51 -12.38
C SER A 94 -2.19 -22.01 -13.26
N GLY A 95 -1.03 -22.32 -12.67
CA GLY A 95 0.10 -22.91 -13.39
C GLY A 95 -0.21 -24.30 -13.98
N ALA A 96 -1.05 -25.08 -13.29
CA ALA A 96 -1.52 -26.36 -13.78
C ALA A 96 -2.59 -26.22 -14.89
N ASP A 97 -3.46 -25.23 -14.77
CA ASP A 97 -4.56 -24.99 -15.72
C ASP A 97 -4.08 -24.30 -17.02
N PHE A 98 -2.95 -23.58 -16.96
CA PHE A 98 -2.34 -22.87 -18.11
C PHE A 98 -0.88 -23.28 -18.29
N PRO A 99 -0.61 -24.46 -18.89
CA PRO A 99 0.75 -25.01 -19.01
C PRO A 99 1.74 -24.10 -19.74
N GLU A 100 1.28 -23.29 -20.70
CA GLU A 100 2.10 -22.33 -21.45
C GLU A 100 2.62 -21.16 -20.61
N ARG A 101 2.02 -20.94 -19.43
CA ARG A 101 2.41 -19.91 -18.44
C ARG A 101 2.78 -20.52 -17.10
N SER A 102 2.99 -21.82 -17.04
CA SER A 102 3.22 -22.54 -15.78
C SER A 102 4.44 -22.01 -15.01
N GLU A 103 5.50 -21.64 -15.71
CA GLU A 103 6.72 -21.09 -15.09
C GLU A 103 6.44 -19.76 -14.37
N GLU A 104 5.68 -18.86 -15.01
CA GLU A 104 5.27 -17.58 -14.41
C GLU A 104 4.40 -17.80 -13.17
N TYR A 105 3.38 -18.64 -13.26
CA TYR A 105 2.49 -18.91 -12.13
C TYR A 105 3.18 -19.64 -10.98
N ASN A 106 4.11 -20.55 -11.28
CA ASN A 106 4.90 -21.22 -10.25
C ASN A 106 5.84 -20.24 -9.50
N ALA A 107 6.43 -19.28 -10.21
CA ALA A 107 7.22 -18.21 -9.57
C ALA A 107 6.36 -17.33 -8.66
N LEU A 108 5.14 -16.98 -9.08
CA LEU A 108 4.19 -16.23 -8.24
C LEU A 108 3.72 -17.03 -7.02
N ALA A 109 3.48 -18.33 -7.18
CA ALA A 109 3.12 -19.23 -6.08
C ALA A 109 4.24 -19.34 -5.06
N LEU A 110 5.48 -19.48 -5.51
CA LEU A 110 6.65 -19.52 -4.65
C LEU A 110 6.78 -18.22 -3.86
N LYS A 111 6.71 -17.09 -4.53
CA LYS A 111 6.75 -15.77 -3.87
C LYS A 111 5.66 -15.61 -2.81
N ALA A 112 4.40 -15.98 -3.12
CA ALA A 112 3.30 -15.91 -2.16
C ALA A 112 3.52 -16.85 -0.95
N THR A 113 4.15 -18.01 -1.17
CA THR A 113 4.56 -18.94 -0.10
C THR A 113 5.61 -18.31 0.82
N GLU A 114 6.65 -17.72 0.23
CA GLU A 114 7.71 -17.02 0.99
C GLU A 114 7.14 -15.86 1.80
N GLU A 115 6.22 -15.09 1.23
CA GLU A 115 5.50 -14.00 1.92
C GLU A 115 4.64 -14.52 3.08
N ALA A 116 3.93 -15.64 2.90
CA ALA A 116 3.15 -16.26 3.97
C ALA A 116 4.04 -16.72 5.14
N MET A 117 5.15 -17.38 4.83
CA MET A 117 6.13 -17.83 5.83
C MET A 117 6.74 -16.65 6.59
N ALA A 118 7.13 -15.58 5.90
CA ALA A 118 7.66 -14.38 6.54
C ALA A 118 6.65 -13.75 7.51
N LEU A 119 5.37 -13.71 7.15
CA LEU A 119 4.30 -13.22 8.03
C LEU A 119 4.04 -14.14 9.23
N GLU A 120 4.16 -15.47 9.07
CA GLU A 120 4.04 -16.44 10.17
C GLU A 120 5.18 -16.32 11.17
N GLU A 121 6.40 -16.15 10.69
CA GLU A 121 7.61 -16.05 11.51
C GLU A 121 7.76 -14.70 12.21
N ALA A 122 7.14 -13.64 11.66
CA ALA A 122 7.25 -12.31 12.21
C ALA A 122 6.62 -12.21 13.61
N GLU A 123 7.36 -11.67 14.58
CA GLU A 123 6.82 -11.40 15.93
C GLU A 123 5.74 -10.31 15.89
N GLN A 124 5.90 -9.33 15.00
CA GLN A 124 5.01 -8.18 14.87
C GLN A 124 4.76 -7.88 13.40
N ILE A 125 3.53 -7.49 13.09
CA ILE A 125 3.13 -6.96 11.79
C ILE A 125 2.56 -5.56 12.03
N TYR A 126 3.03 -4.59 11.27
CA TYR A 126 2.52 -3.22 11.30
C TYR A 126 1.64 -2.98 10.08
N LEU A 127 0.55 -2.26 10.32
CA LEU A 127 -0.37 -1.82 9.28
C LEU A 127 -0.24 -0.32 9.10
N THR A 128 0.00 0.09 7.86
CA THR A 128 -0.14 1.48 7.41
C THR A 128 -1.49 1.59 6.73
N GLU A 129 -2.37 2.42 7.27
CA GLU A 129 -3.73 2.63 6.76
C GLU A 129 -3.85 4.07 6.27
N LEU A 130 -4.09 4.24 4.99
CA LEU A 130 -4.28 5.54 4.34
C LEU A 130 -5.71 5.69 3.87
N LEU A 131 -6.35 6.78 4.29
CA LEU A 131 -7.63 7.24 3.77
C LEU A 131 -7.41 8.62 3.14
N VAL A 132 -7.75 8.75 1.86
CA VAL A 132 -7.78 10.02 1.13
C VAL A 132 -9.20 10.22 0.62
N THR A 133 -9.81 11.32 0.97
CA THR A 133 -11.17 11.67 0.56
C THR A 133 -11.15 12.98 -0.22
N HIS A 134 -11.72 12.96 -1.44
CA HIS A 134 -11.95 14.17 -2.22
C HIS A 134 -13.16 14.93 -1.65
N ASN A 135 -12.99 16.23 -1.38
CA ASN A 135 -14.01 17.07 -0.76
C ASN A 135 -15.12 17.54 -1.74
N GLY A 136 -15.00 17.20 -3.03
CA GLY A 136 -15.97 17.52 -4.07
C GLY A 136 -16.97 16.40 -4.35
N THR A 137 -17.88 16.68 -5.29
CA THR A 137 -18.94 15.74 -5.68
C THR A 137 -18.58 14.88 -6.89
N GLU A 138 -17.51 15.18 -7.60
CA GLU A 138 -17.07 14.45 -8.79
C GLU A 138 -15.95 13.48 -8.43
N ALA A 139 -16.04 12.25 -8.96
CA ALA A 139 -15.01 11.27 -8.84
C ALA A 139 -13.87 11.60 -9.82
N GLU A 140 -12.78 12.12 -9.33
CA GLU A 140 -11.60 12.43 -10.12
C GLU A 140 -10.55 11.33 -10.00
N GLN A 141 -9.75 11.19 -11.07
CA GLN A 141 -8.56 10.36 -11.05
C GLN A 141 -7.43 11.19 -10.48
N PHE A 142 -6.73 10.66 -9.49
CA PHE A 142 -5.58 11.35 -8.92
C PHE A 142 -4.43 10.39 -8.56
N ARG A 143 -3.24 10.94 -8.50
CA ARG A 143 -2.06 10.27 -7.97
C ARG A 143 -1.70 10.89 -6.64
N TYR A 144 -1.12 10.09 -5.77
CA TYR A 144 -0.67 10.57 -4.47
C TYR A 144 0.67 9.97 -4.08
N SER A 145 1.40 10.70 -3.25
CA SER A 145 2.61 10.23 -2.60
C SER A 145 2.73 10.78 -1.19
N VAL A 146 3.32 9.99 -0.29
CA VAL A 146 3.61 10.40 1.10
C VAL A 146 5.11 10.34 1.35
N SER A 147 5.66 11.44 1.85
CA SER A 147 7.10 11.59 2.14
C SER A 147 7.33 12.37 3.44
N ASP A 148 8.54 12.33 3.96
CA ASP A 148 9.01 13.20 5.05
C ASP A 148 9.92 14.34 4.56
N GLY A 149 9.86 14.65 3.27
CA GLY A 149 10.72 15.63 2.60
C GLY A 149 12.05 15.08 2.08
N GLY A 150 12.37 13.83 2.35
CA GLY A 150 13.59 13.15 1.89
C GLY A 150 13.33 11.76 1.34
N THR A 151 12.45 11.00 2.00
CA THR A 151 12.13 9.63 1.64
C THR A 151 10.68 9.53 1.21
N LEU A 152 10.43 8.89 0.06
CA LEU A 152 9.11 8.51 -0.40
C LEU A 152 8.73 7.18 0.26
N TYR A 153 7.66 7.16 1.02
CA TYR A 153 7.21 5.96 1.76
C TYR A 153 6.12 5.20 1.03
N LEU A 154 5.19 5.88 0.43
CA LEU A 154 4.14 5.26 -0.37
C LEU A 154 3.67 6.19 -1.48
N SER A 155 3.20 5.59 -2.55
CA SER A 155 2.58 6.28 -3.66
C SER A 155 1.50 5.40 -4.28
N GLY A 156 0.54 6.01 -4.93
CA GLY A 156 -0.53 5.28 -5.56
C GLY A 156 -1.35 6.13 -6.53
N TYR A 157 -2.36 5.47 -7.07
CA TYR A 157 -3.31 6.03 -8.00
C TYR A 157 -4.72 5.67 -7.56
N ALA A 158 -5.63 6.62 -7.68
CA ALA A 158 -7.04 6.44 -7.42
C ALA A 158 -7.89 6.79 -8.62
N ALA A 159 -8.99 6.07 -8.78
CA ALA A 159 -10.06 6.37 -9.71
C ALA A 159 -11.36 6.45 -8.91
N GLY A 160 -11.70 7.65 -8.47
CA GLY A 160 -12.87 7.89 -7.63
C GLY A 160 -12.57 8.87 -6.49
N GLY A 161 -13.61 9.31 -5.80
CA GLY A 161 -13.51 10.33 -4.77
C GLY A 161 -12.87 9.89 -3.45
N GLU A 162 -12.51 8.61 -3.30
CA GLU A 162 -11.93 8.07 -2.07
C GLU A 162 -10.89 7.00 -2.37
N VAL A 163 -9.81 7.02 -1.60
CA VAL A 163 -8.84 5.92 -1.51
C VAL A 163 -8.83 5.41 -0.10
N TRP A 164 -8.97 4.12 0.05
CA TRP A 164 -8.60 3.43 1.26
C TRP A 164 -7.60 2.33 0.91
N CYS A 165 -6.41 2.41 1.50
CA CYS A 165 -5.44 1.35 1.36
C CYS A 165 -4.89 0.94 2.73
N ARG A 166 -4.54 -0.34 2.83
CA ARG A 166 -3.89 -0.92 3.99
C ARG A 166 -2.68 -1.70 3.50
N LEU A 167 -1.52 -1.38 4.03
CA LEU A 167 -0.25 -2.02 3.69
C LEU A 167 0.30 -2.69 4.93
N ALA A 168 0.65 -3.96 4.82
CA ALA A 168 1.25 -4.72 5.90
C ALA A 168 2.76 -4.82 5.72
N ASN A 169 3.49 -4.67 6.83
CA ASN A 169 4.95 -4.70 6.85
C ASN A 169 5.46 -5.36 8.13
N THR A 170 6.57 -6.07 8.03
CA THR A 170 7.31 -6.56 9.20
C THR A 170 8.45 -5.60 9.57
N PRO A 171 8.80 -5.45 10.86
CA PRO A 171 9.85 -4.53 11.30
C PRO A 171 11.23 -4.82 10.72
N ASP A 172 11.52 -6.08 10.43
CA ASP A 172 12.79 -6.56 9.87
C ASP A 172 12.83 -6.51 8.33
N GLY A 173 11.70 -6.11 7.70
CA GLY A 173 11.61 -6.04 6.25
C GLY A 173 11.50 -7.39 5.55
N SER A 174 11.33 -8.50 6.27
CA SER A 174 11.12 -9.84 5.69
C SER A 174 9.86 -9.93 4.85
N TYR A 175 8.86 -9.10 5.18
CA TYR A 175 7.67 -8.87 4.39
C TYR A 175 7.36 -7.37 4.28
N THR A 176 7.05 -6.89 3.06
CA THR A 176 6.68 -5.50 2.84
C THR A 176 5.72 -5.35 1.65
N GLU A 177 4.64 -4.61 1.85
CA GLU A 177 3.74 -4.12 0.80
C GLU A 177 4.03 -2.66 0.43
N GLY A 178 4.94 -2.03 1.15
CA GLY A 178 5.42 -0.68 0.96
C GLY A 178 6.48 -0.38 2.02
N LEU A 179 6.94 0.87 2.11
CA LEU A 179 7.80 1.22 3.22
C LEU A 179 7.00 1.35 4.51
N LEU A 180 7.49 0.75 5.58
CA LEU A 180 6.95 1.00 6.91
C LEU A 180 7.28 2.43 7.32
N LEU A 181 6.25 3.22 7.61
CA LEU A 181 6.43 4.61 8.00
C LEU A 181 6.97 4.68 9.43
N PRO A 182 8.14 5.32 9.66
CA PRO A 182 8.65 5.56 11.01
C PRO A 182 7.85 6.64 11.71
N PHE A 183 8.05 6.80 13.01
CA PHE A 183 7.48 7.93 13.73
C PHE A 183 8.14 9.25 13.29
N ARG A 184 7.33 10.22 12.88
CA ARG A 184 7.74 11.59 12.53
C ARG A 184 6.75 12.58 13.16
N GLN A 185 7.16 13.84 13.31
CA GLN A 185 6.25 14.91 13.72
C GLN A 185 5.28 15.28 12.59
N GLN A 186 5.72 15.12 11.35
CA GLN A 186 4.96 15.53 10.19
C GLN A 186 5.39 14.68 8.97
N TYR A 187 4.42 14.42 8.10
CA TYR A 187 4.61 13.96 6.73
C TYR A 187 4.07 14.99 5.74
N SER A 188 4.51 14.93 4.52
CA SER A 188 3.89 15.65 3.40
C SER A 188 3.20 14.64 2.48
N MET A 189 1.99 14.94 2.08
CA MET A 189 1.30 14.23 1.03
C MET A 189 1.11 15.14 -0.16
N GLU A 190 1.59 14.68 -1.31
CA GLU A 190 1.37 15.32 -2.58
C GLU A 190 0.27 14.60 -3.33
N ILE A 191 -0.69 15.35 -3.86
CA ILE A 191 -1.78 14.85 -4.68
C ILE A 191 -1.77 15.60 -6.01
N CYS A 192 -1.75 14.83 -7.12
CA CYS A 192 -1.78 15.37 -8.47
C CYS A 192 -3.07 14.93 -9.17
N TYR A 193 -3.87 15.87 -9.64
CA TYR A 193 -5.14 15.62 -10.34
C TYR A 193 -5.30 16.60 -11.50
N GLY A 194 -5.61 16.09 -12.68
CA GLY A 194 -5.60 16.90 -13.90
C GLY A 194 -4.22 17.56 -14.12
N GLU A 195 -4.22 18.89 -14.23
CA GLU A 195 -3.01 19.73 -14.32
C GLU A 195 -2.64 20.36 -12.97
N GLU A 196 -3.40 20.05 -11.90
CA GLU A 196 -3.23 20.65 -10.58
C GLU A 196 -2.42 19.75 -9.65
N ARG A 197 -1.80 20.39 -8.67
CA ARG A 197 -1.00 19.75 -7.63
C ARG A 197 -1.33 20.38 -6.28
N GLU A 198 -1.63 19.54 -5.32
CA GLU A 198 -1.91 19.95 -3.94
C GLU A 198 -0.93 19.25 -2.99
N GLU A 199 -0.33 20.03 -2.10
CA GLU A 199 0.54 19.51 -1.04
C GLU A 199 -0.17 19.69 0.31
N ILE A 200 -0.31 18.60 1.04
CA ILE A 200 -1.02 18.53 2.33
C ILE A 200 -0.03 18.13 3.41
N ALA A 201 0.16 18.98 4.41
CA ALA A 201 0.90 18.63 5.60
C ALA A 201 0.08 17.68 6.48
N LEU A 202 0.61 16.48 6.71
CA LEU A 202 0.03 15.48 7.59
C LEU A 202 0.66 15.62 8.97
N THR A 203 -0.06 16.22 9.91
CA THR A 203 0.43 16.47 11.28
C THR A 203 0.03 15.34 12.22
N LEU A 204 0.94 15.01 13.14
CA LEU A 204 0.69 14.04 14.18
C LEU A 204 -0.54 14.45 15.01
N GLN A 205 -1.44 13.51 15.21
CA GLN A 205 -2.63 13.69 16.03
C GLN A 205 -2.33 13.21 17.45
N GLU A 206 -2.68 14.01 18.44
CA GLU A 206 -2.66 13.56 19.82
C GLU A 206 -3.70 12.44 20.00
N GLN A 207 -3.28 11.31 20.53
CA GLN A 207 -4.21 10.25 20.85
C GLN A 207 -5.12 10.76 21.98
N ALA A 208 -6.42 10.85 21.71
CA ALA A 208 -7.39 11.01 22.76
C ALA A 208 -7.33 9.76 23.67
N GLY A 209 -6.77 9.94 24.86
CA GLY A 209 -6.59 8.91 25.88
C GLY A 209 -7.90 8.32 26.39
#